data_e56fe7fb004370409052e384d4f7ae93
#
_entry.id   e56fe7fb004370409052e384d4f7ae93
#
_cell.length_a   1.000
_cell.length_b   1.000
_cell.length_c   1.000
_cell.angle_alpha   90.00
_cell.angle_beta   90.00
_cell.angle_gamma   90.00
#
_symmetry.space_group_name_H-M   'P 1'
#
loop_
_entity.id
_entity.type
_entity.pdbx_description
1 polymer ?
#
loop_
_entity_poly.entity_id
_entity_poly.type
_entity_poly.pdbx_seq_one_letter_code
_entity_poly.pdbx_strand_id
1 'polypeptide(L)'
;VLKNNQLIAHQVFFTFKDGIDWNSDLARKAEQTTKNHINEIEQIHGWYCGRSTVDRAQSVDFSLIGFFKSYSDLDEYMVHPDHQKGVLMWRNISTWKVSDILIDTDQLKLIVNTMSLVNEGK
;
A
#
# COMPACT_ATOMS: atom_id res chain seq x y z
N VAL A 1 -14.29 12.71 -11.88
CA VAL A 1 -13.49 13.78 -11.27
C VAL A 1 -13.71 13.79 -9.76
N LEU A 2 -12.62 13.79 -9.00
CA LEU A 2 -12.70 13.83 -7.55
C LEU A 2 -13.09 15.21 -7.07
N LYS A 3 -13.85 15.25 -5.97
CA LYS A 3 -14.09 16.50 -5.24
C LYS A 3 -12.80 16.93 -4.52
N ASN A 4 -12.70 18.22 -4.20
CA ASN A 4 -11.50 18.80 -3.57
C ASN A 4 -11.11 18.14 -2.24
N ASN A 5 -12.09 17.59 -1.53
CA ASN A 5 -11.89 16.94 -0.24
C ASN A 5 -11.85 15.41 -0.33
N GLN A 6 -11.58 14.86 -1.51
CA GLN A 6 -11.52 13.41 -1.73
C GLN A 6 -10.13 12.96 -2.16
N LEU A 7 -9.79 11.74 -1.77
CA LEU A 7 -8.61 11.02 -2.21
C LEU A 7 -9.01 9.61 -2.63
N ILE A 8 -8.23 9.01 -3.49
CA ILE A 8 -8.34 7.58 -3.79
C ILE A 8 -7.43 6.85 -2.81
N ALA A 9 -7.99 5.91 -2.06
CA ALA A 9 -7.23 4.97 -1.26
C ALA A 9 -7.06 3.68 -2.07
N HIS A 10 -5.88 3.48 -2.61
CA HIS A 10 -5.49 2.31 -3.39
C HIS A 10 -4.91 1.27 -2.45
N GLN A 11 -5.62 0.16 -2.26
CA GLN A 11 -5.26 -0.88 -1.31
C GLN A 11 -4.89 -2.16 -2.05
N VAL A 12 -3.78 -2.76 -1.68
CA VAL A 12 -3.32 -4.01 -2.29
C VAL A 12 -2.98 -5.00 -1.19
N PHE A 13 -3.44 -6.24 -1.37
CA PHE A 13 -3.32 -7.32 -0.41
C PHE A 13 -2.60 -8.49 -1.08
N PHE A 14 -1.39 -8.79 -0.60
CA PHE A 14 -0.54 -9.82 -1.19
C PHE A 14 -0.58 -11.09 -0.36
N THR A 15 -0.70 -12.23 -1.05
CA THR A 15 -0.62 -13.56 -0.44
C THR A 15 0.53 -14.31 -1.11
N PHE A 16 1.48 -14.82 -0.33
CA PHE A 16 2.60 -15.59 -0.85
C PHE A 16 2.12 -16.86 -1.53
N LYS A 17 2.81 -17.22 -2.60
CA LYS A 17 2.67 -18.54 -3.21
C LYS A 17 3.24 -19.60 -2.26
N ASP A 18 2.81 -20.83 -2.45
CA ASP A 18 3.29 -21.96 -1.65
C ASP A 18 4.82 -22.01 -1.65
N GLY A 19 5.39 -22.23 -0.48
CA GLY A 19 6.82 -22.33 -0.31
C GLY A 19 7.55 -20.99 -0.16
N ILE A 20 6.84 -19.87 -0.25
CA ILE A 20 7.42 -18.54 -0.04
C ILE A 20 7.05 -18.03 1.34
N ASP A 21 8.01 -17.47 2.06
CA ASP A 21 7.79 -16.81 3.34
C ASP A 21 8.79 -15.65 3.50
N TRP A 22 8.78 -15.01 4.66
CA TRP A 22 9.65 -13.84 4.92
C TRP A 22 11.13 -14.21 5.07
N ASN A 23 11.49 -15.47 5.11
CA ASN A 23 12.89 -15.92 5.04
C ASN A 23 13.44 -15.88 3.62
N SER A 24 12.56 -15.73 2.62
CA SER A 24 12.96 -15.60 1.22
C SER A 24 13.60 -14.24 0.95
N ASP A 25 14.75 -14.23 0.29
CA ASP A 25 15.41 -12.99 -0.14
C ASP A 25 14.52 -12.22 -1.12
N LEU A 26 13.79 -12.92 -2.01
CA LEU A 26 12.90 -12.30 -2.97
C LEU A 26 11.76 -11.56 -2.26
N ALA A 27 11.21 -12.16 -1.21
CA ALA A 27 10.13 -11.53 -0.43
C ALA A 27 10.62 -10.24 0.24
N ARG A 28 11.80 -10.28 0.86
CA ARG A 28 12.38 -9.11 1.51
C ARG A 28 12.74 -8.00 0.52
N LYS A 29 13.22 -8.36 -0.66
CA LYS A 29 13.50 -7.38 -1.73
C LYS A 29 12.23 -6.74 -2.25
N ALA A 30 11.17 -7.52 -2.46
CA ALA A 30 9.88 -6.99 -2.87
C ALA A 30 9.32 -6.03 -1.82
N GLU A 31 9.40 -6.38 -0.56
CA GLU A 31 9.00 -5.53 0.56
C GLU A 31 9.78 -4.21 0.55
N GLN A 32 11.09 -4.27 0.42
CA GLN A 32 11.94 -3.09 0.43
C GLN A 32 11.63 -2.16 -0.74
N THR A 33 11.49 -2.72 -1.94
CA THR A 33 11.13 -1.94 -3.14
C THR A 33 9.78 -1.26 -2.95
N THR A 34 8.80 -1.98 -2.41
CA THR A 34 7.46 -1.44 -2.17
C THR A 34 7.47 -0.32 -1.15
N LYS A 35 8.18 -0.49 -0.04
CA LYS A 35 8.34 0.57 0.97
C LYS A 35 8.98 1.82 0.39
N ASN A 36 9.87 1.66 -0.59
CA ASN A 36 10.60 2.77 -1.19
C ASN A 36 9.85 3.48 -2.31
N HIS A 37 8.70 2.99 -2.76
CA HIS A 37 7.92 3.63 -3.83
C HIS A 37 7.60 5.09 -3.53
N ILE A 38 7.32 5.42 -2.28
CA ILE A 38 7.01 6.81 -1.87
C ILE A 38 8.16 7.78 -2.18
N ASN A 39 9.40 7.30 -2.17
CA ASN A 39 10.58 8.11 -2.45
C ASN A 39 10.86 8.25 -3.95
N GLU A 40 10.35 7.35 -4.77
CA GLU A 40 10.65 7.29 -6.20
C GLU A 40 9.49 7.77 -7.07
N ILE A 41 8.26 7.74 -6.57
CA ILE A 41 7.06 8.00 -7.36
C ILE A 41 6.37 9.25 -6.81
N GLU A 42 6.54 10.39 -7.48
CA GLU A 42 6.03 11.68 -7.02
C GLU A 42 4.50 11.76 -6.98
N GLN A 43 3.79 10.92 -7.75
CA GLN A 43 2.33 10.90 -7.79
C GLN A 43 1.70 10.36 -6.50
N ILE A 44 2.48 9.68 -5.66
CA ILE A 44 1.98 9.16 -4.39
C ILE A 44 1.83 10.31 -3.41
N HIS A 45 0.60 10.54 -2.94
CA HIS A 45 0.28 11.59 -1.97
C HIS A 45 0.49 11.13 -0.53
N GLY A 46 0.23 9.88 -0.25
CA GLY A 46 0.46 9.23 1.03
C GLY A 46 0.65 7.75 0.83
N TRP A 47 1.39 7.11 1.74
CA TRP A 47 1.78 5.72 1.54
C TRP A 47 2.10 5.04 2.85
N TYR A 48 1.56 3.87 3.05
CA TYR A 48 2.09 2.98 4.07
C TYR A 48 1.86 1.52 3.66
N CYS A 49 2.72 0.65 4.17
CA CYS A 49 2.62 -0.78 3.93
C CYS A 49 3.28 -1.53 5.08
N GLY A 50 2.92 -2.79 5.21
CA GLY A 50 3.47 -3.62 6.27
C GLY A 50 3.05 -5.07 6.15
N ARG A 51 3.73 -5.88 6.95
CA ARG A 51 3.46 -7.30 7.07
C ARG A 51 2.23 -7.53 7.93
N SER A 52 1.43 -8.54 7.58
CA SER A 52 0.36 -8.99 8.47
C SER A 52 0.96 -9.49 9.79
N THR A 53 0.31 -9.15 10.88
CA THR A 53 0.75 -9.56 12.22
C THR A 53 0.01 -10.80 12.74
N VAL A 54 -0.94 -11.32 11.95
CA VAL A 54 -1.74 -12.49 12.33
C VAL A 54 -1.69 -13.53 11.22
N ASP A 55 -1.82 -14.79 11.61
CA ASP A 55 -1.88 -15.92 10.70
C ASP A 55 -3.22 -16.63 10.87
N ARG A 56 -4.19 -16.24 10.04
CA ARG A 56 -5.54 -16.81 10.01
C ARG A 56 -5.82 -17.31 8.59
N ALA A 57 -6.82 -18.17 8.43
CA ALA A 57 -7.17 -18.75 7.14
C ALA A 57 -7.42 -17.71 6.05
N GLN A 58 -7.98 -16.55 6.41
CA GLN A 58 -8.28 -15.46 5.49
C GLN A 58 -7.26 -14.32 5.55
N SER A 59 -6.15 -14.48 6.27
CA SER A 59 -5.12 -13.45 6.34
C SER A 59 -4.29 -13.41 5.07
N VAL A 60 -3.84 -12.20 4.72
CA VAL A 60 -2.82 -11.98 3.70
C VAL A 60 -1.46 -11.85 4.37
N ASP A 61 -0.39 -11.76 3.57
CA ASP A 61 0.97 -11.69 4.11
C ASP A 61 1.50 -10.27 4.19
N PHE A 62 1.12 -9.42 3.24
CA PHE A 62 1.59 -8.04 3.15
C PHE A 62 0.48 -7.17 2.58
N SER A 63 0.38 -5.93 3.06
CA SER A 63 -0.63 -4.99 2.56
C SER A 63 -0.01 -3.62 2.35
N LEU A 64 -0.55 -2.88 1.38
CA LEU A 64 -0.20 -1.49 1.18
C LEU A 64 -1.45 -0.64 1.00
N ILE A 65 -1.35 0.62 1.37
CA ILE A 65 -2.34 1.64 1.04
C ILE A 65 -1.60 2.85 0.49
N GLY A 66 -1.95 3.22 -0.75
CA GLY A 66 -1.46 4.44 -1.37
C GLY A 66 -2.60 5.43 -1.57
N PHE A 67 -2.34 6.71 -1.29
CA PHE A 67 -3.33 7.77 -1.47
C PHE A 67 -2.96 8.60 -2.68
N PHE A 68 -3.95 8.85 -3.54
CA PHE A 68 -3.76 9.59 -4.79
C PHE A 68 -4.80 10.71 -4.90
N LYS A 69 -4.38 11.88 -5.38
CA LYS A 69 -5.25 13.06 -5.51
C LYS A 69 -6.20 12.95 -6.70
N SER A 70 -5.88 12.09 -7.68
CA SER A 70 -6.66 11.97 -8.91
C SER A 70 -6.46 10.60 -9.53
N TYR A 71 -7.39 10.22 -10.41
CA TYR A 71 -7.22 9.02 -11.23
C TYR A 71 -6.05 9.14 -12.20
N SER A 72 -5.76 10.35 -12.67
CA SER A 72 -4.59 10.60 -13.51
C SER A 72 -3.28 10.26 -12.78
N ASP A 73 -3.15 10.68 -11.52
CA ASP A 73 -1.98 10.35 -10.71
C ASP A 73 -1.87 8.85 -10.46
N LEU A 74 -2.99 8.20 -10.18
CA LEU A 74 -3.02 6.75 -10.00
C LEU A 74 -2.58 6.03 -11.29
N ASP A 75 -3.07 6.47 -12.45
CA ASP A 75 -2.69 5.89 -13.73
C ASP A 75 -1.18 6.07 -14.01
N GLU A 76 -0.62 7.25 -13.72
CA GLU A 76 0.81 7.50 -13.85
C GLU A 76 1.64 6.62 -12.92
N TYR A 77 1.17 6.43 -11.68
CA TYR A 77 1.78 5.49 -10.75
C TYR A 77 1.80 4.08 -11.30
N MET A 78 0.69 3.62 -11.86
CA MET A 78 0.56 2.24 -12.38
C MET A 78 1.60 1.93 -13.45
N VAL A 79 1.94 2.89 -14.30
CA VAL A 79 2.91 2.71 -15.40
C VAL A 79 4.32 3.18 -15.04
N HIS A 80 4.52 3.70 -13.83
CA HIS A 80 5.82 4.21 -13.41
C HIS A 80 6.85 3.07 -13.36
N PRO A 81 8.10 3.28 -13.85
CA PRO A 81 9.11 2.23 -13.86
C PRO A 81 9.38 1.58 -12.49
N ASP A 82 9.39 2.36 -11.42
CA ASP A 82 9.61 1.82 -10.08
C ASP A 82 8.45 0.91 -9.62
N HIS A 83 7.21 1.31 -9.94
CA HIS A 83 6.05 0.46 -9.67
C HIS A 83 6.12 -0.85 -10.47
N GLN A 84 6.49 -0.77 -11.76
CA GLN A 84 6.61 -1.95 -12.62
C GLN A 84 7.68 -2.91 -12.12
N LYS A 85 8.77 -2.38 -11.59
CA LYS A 85 9.82 -3.19 -10.95
C LYS A 85 9.25 -3.98 -9.77
N GLY A 86 8.49 -3.32 -8.92
CA GLY A 86 7.82 -3.98 -7.79
C GLY A 86 6.81 -5.04 -8.24
N VAL A 87 6.02 -4.74 -9.27
CA VAL A 87 5.04 -5.68 -9.82
C VAL A 87 5.71 -6.99 -10.27
N LEU A 88 6.83 -6.88 -10.98
CA LEU A 88 7.57 -8.06 -11.43
C LEU A 88 8.08 -8.90 -10.25
N MET A 89 8.58 -8.25 -9.21
CA MET A 89 9.03 -8.94 -7.99
C MET A 89 7.89 -9.69 -7.32
N TRP A 90 6.77 -9.02 -7.06
CA TRP A 90 5.62 -9.64 -6.40
C TRP A 90 4.99 -10.74 -7.23
N ARG A 91 4.95 -10.59 -8.54
CA ARG A 91 4.36 -11.61 -9.43
C ARG A 91 5.05 -12.95 -9.30
N ASN A 92 6.34 -12.96 -9.06
CA ASN A 92 7.11 -14.20 -8.93
C ASN A 92 6.82 -14.95 -7.63
N ILE A 93 6.39 -14.24 -6.57
CA ILE A 93 6.31 -14.80 -5.22
C ILE A 93 4.91 -14.74 -4.61
N SER A 94 3.97 -14.07 -5.26
CA SER A 94 2.65 -13.83 -4.65
C SER A 94 1.55 -13.68 -5.68
N THR A 95 0.33 -13.74 -5.17
CA THR A 95 -0.86 -13.23 -5.84
C THR A 95 -1.37 -12.05 -5.03
N TRP A 96 -2.22 -11.20 -5.61
CA TRP A 96 -2.76 -10.05 -4.87
C TRP A 96 -4.16 -9.69 -5.32
N LYS A 97 -4.84 -8.94 -4.46
CA LYS A 97 -6.15 -8.35 -4.72
C LYS A 97 -6.05 -6.86 -4.49
N VAL A 98 -6.86 -6.11 -5.21
CA VAL A 98 -6.86 -4.65 -5.17
C VAL A 98 -8.24 -4.15 -4.79
N SER A 99 -8.28 -3.10 -3.98
CA SER A 99 -9.50 -2.36 -3.69
C SER A 99 -9.17 -0.87 -3.73
N ASP A 100 -9.86 -0.14 -4.61
CA ASP A 100 -9.74 1.31 -4.72
C ASP A 100 -11.01 1.94 -4.19
N ILE A 101 -10.91 2.71 -3.12
CA ILE A 101 -12.07 3.40 -2.55
C ILE A 101 -11.83 4.90 -2.52
N LEU A 102 -12.90 5.66 -2.63
CA LEU A 102 -12.86 7.09 -2.42
C LEU A 102 -13.03 7.38 -0.93
N ILE A 103 -12.16 8.20 -0.40
CA ILE A 103 -12.28 8.64 0.99
C ILE A 103 -12.35 10.15 1.04
N ASP A 104 -13.08 10.65 2.02
CA ASP A 104 -13.11 12.08 2.33
C ASP A 104 -11.97 12.41 3.30
N THR A 105 -11.40 13.59 3.17
CA THR A 105 -10.32 14.01 4.07
C THR A 105 -10.75 14.04 5.54
N ASP A 106 -12.04 14.18 5.82
CA ASP A 106 -12.55 14.11 7.19
C ASP A 106 -12.33 12.73 7.82
N GLN A 107 -12.37 11.66 7.03
CA GLN A 107 -12.06 10.31 7.51
C GLN A 107 -10.59 10.20 7.92
N LEU A 108 -9.69 10.84 7.17
CA LEU A 108 -8.27 10.89 7.52
C LEU A 108 -8.02 11.66 8.81
N LYS A 109 -8.78 12.73 9.04
CA LYS A 109 -8.70 13.50 10.29
C LYS A 109 -9.01 12.64 11.50
N LEU A 110 -9.97 11.72 11.39
CA LEU A 110 -10.28 10.79 12.49
C LEU A 110 -9.09 9.91 12.82
N ILE A 111 -8.36 9.43 11.82
CA ILE A 111 -7.15 8.62 12.03
C ILE A 111 -6.06 9.45 12.72
N VAL A 112 -5.83 10.66 12.25
CA VAL A 112 -4.83 11.57 12.83
C VAL A 112 -5.17 11.90 14.28
N ASN A 113 -6.43 12.18 14.58
CA ASN A 113 -6.87 12.46 15.95
C ASN A 113 -6.65 11.27 16.87
N THR A 114 -6.90 10.04 16.38
CA THR A 114 -6.63 8.82 17.14
C THR A 114 -5.15 8.70 17.47
N MET A 115 -4.28 8.98 16.51
CA MET A 115 -2.82 8.96 16.71
C MET A 115 -2.38 9.99 17.76
N SER A 116 -2.95 11.20 17.72
CA SER A 116 -2.66 12.25 18.69
C SER A 116 -3.04 11.83 20.10
N LEU A 117 -4.20 11.21 20.30
CA LEU A 117 -4.63 10.70 21.60
C LEU A 117 -3.68 9.66 22.16
N VAL A 118 -3.20 8.75 21.31
CA VAL A 118 -2.20 7.73 21.70
C VAL A 118 -0.92 8.40 22.17
N ASN A 119 -0.45 9.42 21.45
CA ASN A 119 0.78 10.15 21.81
C ASN A 119 0.63 10.95 23.10
N GLU A 120 -0.52 11.57 23.32
CA GLU A 120 -0.81 12.32 24.55
C GLU A 120 -0.90 11.41 25.79
N GLY A 121 -1.30 10.15 25.61
CA GLY A 121 -1.39 9.17 26.68
C GLY A 121 -0.05 8.64 27.18
N LYS A 122 1.02 9.02 26.53
CA LYS A 122 2.37 8.67 26.94
C LYS A 122 2.96 9.78 27.82
#